data_0fff57c4d23fef27dfb832e25780ae5c
#
_entry.id   0fff57c4d23fef27dfb832e25780ae5c
#
_cell.length_a   1.000
_cell.length_b   1.000
_cell.length_c   1.000
_cell.angle_alpha   90.00
_cell.angle_beta   90.00
_cell.angle_gamma   90.00
#
_symmetry.space_group_name_H-M   'P 1'
#
loop_
_entity.id
_entity.type
_entity.pdbx_description
1 polymer ?
#
loop_
_entity_poly.entity_id
_entity_poly.type
_entity_poly.pdbx_seq_one_letter_code
_entity_poly.pdbx_strand_id
1 'polypeptide(L)'
;VETQILGFITAFFVVLLATPSLIKVAKIKHLVDMPGEDRKLHKRSVPTIGGIIIFSAILFSYALWFPDVGDFLGASVRDFKYLIAILIILFFVGIKDDIIGTAPMKKLIAHIIVGFILVMMADMRITGMHGIFGLEKPFPDWASALLTMFVYIVVVNAFNLIDGVDGLAAGVGLISATTFGFLFYIAGDYSHSLLAFILSGSLLGFLFFNFMPARIFMGDSGSLTIGAIISVLAIRLIELDKHLMPQDMQSLSMPVMAMAIMVYPLVDTLRVFIVRAFHGQSPFTADKNHLHHRILRFGFNHAQTVFLIYFYNIVVIGVGLFTLWFNPTLALIICAGVALSFPLILFLIKPRKD
;
A
#
# COMPACT_ATOMS: atom_id res chain seq x y z
N VAL A 1 1.83 11.06 21.13
CA VAL A 1 2.75 9.89 21.16
C VAL A 1 2.06 8.68 21.75
N GLU A 2 1.44 8.80 22.90
CA GLU A 2 0.83 7.65 23.61
C GLU A 2 -0.23 6.95 22.75
N THR A 3 -1.13 7.69 22.12
CA THR A 3 -2.23 7.14 21.32
C THR A 3 -1.72 6.37 20.10
N GLN A 4 -0.69 6.87 19.40
CA GLN A 4 -0.08 6.20 18.25
C GLN A 4 0.58 4.87 18.66
N ILE A 5 1.31 4.88 19.80
CA ILE A 5 1.94 3.68 20.34
C ILE A 5 0.88 2.67 20.78
N LEU A 6 -0.16 3.12 21.48
CA LEU A 6 -1.26 2.26 21.92
C LEU A 6 -2.02 1.67 20.73
N GLY A 7 -2.30 2.47 19.71
CA GLY A 7 -2.92 2.00 18.47
C GLY A 7 -2.09 0.93 17.76
N PHE A 8 -0.79 1.16 17.60
CA PHE A 8 0.16 0.19 17.04
C PHE A 8 0.19 -1.11 17.83
N ILE A 9 0.38 -1.02 19.16
CA ILE A 9 0.46 -2.20 20.05
C ILE A 9 -0.84 -2.98 20.05
N THR A 10 -1.99 -2.29 20.10
CA THR A 10 -3.31 -2.94 20.07
C THR A 10 -3.51 -3.71 18.77
N ALA A 11 -3.27 -3.08 17.62
CA ALA A 11 -3.40 -3.73 16.32
C ALA A 11 -2.44 -4.93 16.18
N PHE A 12 -1.20 -4.77 16.63
CA PHE A 12 -0.20 -5.84 16.63
C PHE A 12 -0.67 -7.07 17.44
N PHE A 13 -1.11 -6.86 18.67
CA PHE A 13 -1.53 -7.97 19.52
C PHE A 13 -2.85 -8.60 19.09
N VAL A 14 -3.80 -7.81 18.56
CA VAL A 14 -5.05 -8.36 17.99
C VAL A 14 -4.71 -9.33 16.85
N VAL A 15 -3.84 -8.94 15.92
CA VAL A 15 -3.44 -9.83 14.82
C VAL A 15 -2.66 -11.03 15.35
N LEU A 16 -1.68 -10.81 16.23
CA LEU A 16 -0.81 -11.88 16.74
C LEU A 16 -1.62 -12.98 17.46
N LEU A 17 -2.59 -12.58 18.29
CA LEU A 17 -3.37 -13.50 19.11
C LEU A 17 -4.52 -14.17 18.34
N ALA A 18 -5.15 -13.46 17.40
CA ALA A 18 -6.31 -13.99 16.70
C ALA A 18 -5.95 -14.83 15.46
N THR A 19 -4.80 -14.60 14.83
CA THR A 19 -4.39 -15.32 13.60
C THR A 19 -4.30 -16.85 13.78
N PRO A 20 -3.74 -17.42 14.87
CA PRO A 20 -3.72 -18.87 15.05
C PRO A 20 -5.10 -19.51 15.03
N SER A 21 -6.09 -18.86 15.67
CA SER A 21 -7.49 -19.33 15.67
C SER A 21 -8.10 -19.25 14.27
N LEU A 22 -7.85 -18.16 13.53
CA LEU A 22 -8.32 -18.02 12.15
C LEU A 22 -7.73 -19.10 11.24
N ILE A 23 -6.43 -19.40 11.34
CA ILE A 23 -5.78 -20.48 10.58
C ILE A 23 -6.46 -21.84 10.86
N LYS A 24 -6.77 -22.13 12.14
CA LYS A 24 -7.45 -23.37 12.51
C LYS A 24 -8.85 -23.46 11.90
N VAL A 25 -9.65 -22.41 12.01
CA VAL A 25 -10.99 -22.33 11.42
C VAL A 25 -10.96 -22.48 9.91
N ALA A 26 -10.06 -21.76 9.23
CA ALA A 26 -9.91 -21.80 7.79
C ALA A 26 -9.59 -23.23 7.29
N LYS A 27 -8.70 -23.94 7.97
CA LYS A 27 -8.37 -25.33 7.63
C LYS A 27 -9.56 -26.27 7.80
N ILE A 28 -10.34 -26.13 8.90
CA ILE A 28 -11.55 -26.93 9.14
C ILE A 28 -12.63 -26.67 8.08
N LYS A 29 -12.74 -25.42 7.63
CA LYS A 29 -13.74 -24.99 6.62
C LYS A 29 -13.25 -25.11 5.18
N HIS A 30 -12.07 -25.66 4.95
CA HIS A 30 -11.44 -25.80 3.62
C HIS A 30 -11.29 -24.47 2.85
N LEU A 31 -11.16 -23.35 3.56
CA LEU A 31 -10.85 -22.02 2.99
C LEU A 31 -9.34 -21.89 2.80
N VAL A 32 -8.80 -22.75 1.94
CA VAL A 32 -7.35 -22.90 1.73
C VAL A 32 -7.04 -22.96 0.24
N ASP A 33 -5.94 -22.37 -0.15
CA ASP A 33 -5.39 -22.53 -1.48
C ASP A 33 -4.66 -23.86 -1.60
N MET A 34 -5.10 -24.71 -2.58
CA MET A 34 -4.56 -26.03 -2.78
C MET A 34 -3.34 -25.98 -3.72
N PRO A 35 -2.25 -26.71 -3.42
CA PRO A 35 -1.16 -26.90 -4.37
C PRO A 35 -1.66 -27.70 -5.58
N GLY A 36 -1.31 -27.31 -6.79
CA GLY A 36 -1.65 -28.13 -7.99
C GLY A 36 -1.85 -27.37 -9.29
N GLU A 37 -1.78 -26.05 -9.29
CA GLU A 37 -1.73 -25.26 -10.53
C GLU A 37 -0.29 -24.82 -10.83
N ASP A 38 0.12 -24.80 -12.10
CA ASP A 38 1.46 -24.38 -12.60
C ASP A 38 1.90 -22.96 -12.17
N ARG A 39 1.00 -22.22 -11.53
CA ARG A 39 1.21 -20.84 -11.06
C ARG A 39 1.61 -20.74 -9.59
N LYS A 40 1.44 -21.82 -8.80
CA LYS A 40 1.53 -21.79 -7.34
C LYS A 40 2.93 -22.26 -6.89
N LEU A 41 3.57 -21.44 -6.07
CA LEU A 41 4.94 -21.69 -5.55
C LEU A 41 4.96 -22.51 -4.26
N HIS A 42 3.82 -22.77 -3.64
CA HIS A 42 3.72 -23.47 -2.36
C HIS A 42 3.35 -24.95 -2.51
N LYS A 43 3.93 -25.78 -1.64
CA LYS A 43 3.72 -27.24 -1.60
C LYS A 43 2.70 -27.70 -0.55
N ARG A 44 2.08 -26.77 0.20
CA ARG A 44 1.14 -27.05 1.28
C ARG A 44 -0.13 -26.23 1.08
N SER A 45 -1.26 -26.72 1.59
CA SER A 45 -2.51 -25.95 1.63
C SER A 45 -2.40 -24.82 2.65
N VAL A 46 -2.55 -23.57 2.21
CA VAL A 46 -2.41 -22.36 3.02
C VAL A 46 -3.73 -21.57 2.98
N PRO A 47 -4.29 -21.16 4.13
CA PRO A 47 -5.47 -20.29 4.16
C PRO A 47 -5.23 -18.95 3.44
N THR A 48 -6.26 -18.46 2.71
CA THR A 48 -6.20 -17.22 1.92
C THR A 48 -6.99 -16.06 2.53
N ILE A 49 -7.44 -16.20 3.76
CA ILE A 49 -8.36 -15.26 4.42
C ILE A 49 -7.67 -14.38 5.48
N GLY A 50 -6.38 -14.11 5.34
CA GLY A 50 -5.60 -13.29 6.28
C GLY A 50 -6.09 -11.85 6.38
N GLY A 51 -6.67 -11.32 5.32
CA GLY A 51 -7.25 -9.98 5.30
C GLY A 51 -8.37 -9.77 6.31
N ILE A 52 -9.09 -10.82 6.70
CA ILE A 52 -10.12 -10.71 7.74
C ILE A 52 -9.54 -10.18 9.05
N ILE A 53 -8.39 -10.74 9.46
CA ILE A 53 -7.80 -10.35 10.73
C ILE A 53 -7.13 -8.96 10.67
N ILE A 54 -6.50 -8.64 9.52
CA ILE A 54 -5.91 -7.33 9.27
C ILE A 54 -7.00 -6.26 9.35
N PHE A 55 -8.09 -6.41 8.58
CA PHE A 55 -9.22 -5.49 8.57
C PHE A 55 -9.83 -5.32 9.96
N SER A 56 -10.11 -6.44 10.66
CA SER A 56 -10.71 -6.41 11.99
C SER A 56 -9.82 -5.71 13.02
N ALA A 57 -8.51 -5.96 12.98
CA ALA A 57 -7.55 -5.33 13.87
C ALA A 57 -7.47 -3.81 13.63
N ILE A 58 -7.45 -3.40 12.35
CA ILE A 58 -7.44 -1.98 11.99
C ILE A 58 -8.73 -1.30 12.47
N LEU A 59 -9.88 -1.87 12.13
CA LEU A 59 -11.18 -1.31 12.51
C LEU A 59 -11.33 -1.18 14.02
N PHE A 60 -11.01 -2.25 14.75
CA PHE A 60 -11.08 -2.28 16.21
C PHE A 60 -10.14 -1.25 16.85
N SER A 61 -8.87 -1.26 16.44
CA SER A 61 -7.87 -0.37 17.04
C SER A 61 -8.13 1.10 16.69
N TYR A 62 -8.57 1.37 15.45
CA TYR A 62 -8.86 2.74 15.03
C TYR A 62 -10.13 3.29 15.70
N ALA A 63 -11.18 2.46 15.87
CA ALA A 63 -12.37 2.87 16.62
C ALA A 63 -12.07 3.05 18.11
N LEU A 64 -11.20 2.23 18.71
CA LEU A 64 -10.85 2.30 20.14
C LEU A 64 -10.01 3.54 20.48
N TRP A 65 -9.07 3.90 19.61
CA TRP A 65 -8.10 4.97 19.85
C TRP A 65 -8.37 6.21 19.01
N PHE A 66 -9.52 6.26 18.30
CA PHE A 66 -9.90 7.46 17.56
C PHE A 66 -10.07 8.64 18.55
N PRO A 67 -9.46 9.80 18.25
CA PRO A 67 -9.49 10.93 19.17
C PRO A 67 -10.91 11.44 19.42
N ASP A 68 -11.21 11.78 20.66
CA ASP A 68 -12.44 12.48 21.01
C ASP A 68 -12.46 13.87 20.39
N VAL A 69 -13.68 14.37 20.10
CA VAL A 69 -13.90 15.66 19.46
C VAL A 69 -13.31 16.78 20.32
N GLY A 70 -12.22 17.37 19.87
CA GLY A 70 -11.55 18.48 20.55
C GLY A 70 -10.05 18.27 20.80
N ASP A 71 -9.56 17.04 20.79
CA ASP A 71 -8.16 16.73 21.14
C ASP A 71 -7.18 16.91 19.97
N PHE A 72 -7.67 17.00 18.73
CA PHE A 72 -6.81 17.10 17.54
C PHE A 72 -7.35 18.13 16.53
N LEU A 73 -6.54 19.14 16.25
CA LEU A 73 -6.72 20.05 15.13
C LEU A 73 -6.66 19.23 13.81
N GLY A 74 -7.80 19.11 13.12
CA GLY A 74 -7.89 18.43 11.83
C GLY A 74 -8.41 16.99 11.84
N ALA A 75 -8.60 16.35 13.00
CA ALA A 75 -9.28 15.06 13.08
C ALA A 75 -10.76 15.24 12.67
N SER A 76 -11.05 15.00 11.42
CA SER A 76 -12.40 15.12 10.91
C SER A 76 -13.14 13.82 11.14
N VAL A 77 -14.19 13.85 11.97
CA VAL A 77 -15.17 12.74 12.06
C VAL A 77 -15.67 12.34 10.66
N ARG A 78 -15.69 13.31 9.73
CA ARG A 78 -16.01 13.08 8.32
C ARG A 78 -15.02 12.11 7.66
N ASP A 79 -13.71 12.30 7.86
CA ASP A 79 -12.67 11.46 7.27
C ASP A 79 -12.74 10.03 7.82
N PHE A 80 -12.91 9.90 9.13
CA PHE A 80 -13.15 8.61 9.79
C PHE A 80 -14.37 7.89 9.20
N LYS A 81 -15.52 8.56 9.12
CA LYS A 81 -16.77 7.99 8.61
C LYS A 81 -16.61 7.45 7.19
N TYR A 82 -16.01 8.23 6.29
CA TYR A 82 -15.86 7.81 4.89
C TYR A 82 -14.76 6.77 4.73
N LEU A 83 -13.67 6.84 5.49
CA LEU A 83 -12.66 5.80 5.53
C LEU A 83 -13.27 4.45 5.90
N ILE A 84 -14.05 4.38 6.98
CA ILE A 84 -14.71 3.13 7.39
C ILE A 84 -15.66 2.63 6.29
N ALA A 85 -16.45 3.51 5.67
CA ALA A 85 -17.37 3.12 4.59
C ALA A 85 -16.64 2.48 3.40
N ILE A 86 -15.55 3.08 2.93
CA ILE A 86 -14.78 2.54 1.80
C ILE A 86 -14.06 1.24 2.16
N LEU A 87 -13.53 1.14 3.38
CA LEU A 87 -12.88 -0.09 3.85
C LEU A 87 -13.85 -1.26 3.92
N ILE A 88 -15.09 -1.03 4.39
CA ILE A 88 -16.13 -2.05 4.41
C ILE A 88 -16.47 -2.54 2.99
N ILE A 89 -16.63 -1.62 2.03
CA ILE A 89 -16.92 -2.00 0.62
C ILE A 89 -15.81 -2.88 0.07
N LEU A 90 -14.55 -2.44 0.19
CA LEU A 90 -13.41 -3.17 -0.37
C LEU A 90 -13.17 -4.51 0.34
N PHE A 91 -13.37 -4.55 1.65
CA PHE A 91 -13.26 -5.77 2.43
C PHE A 91 -14.26 -6.85 1.94
N PHE A 92 -15.54 -6.49 1.75
CA PHE A 92 -16.53 -7.43 1.23
C PHE A 92 -16.27 -7.86 -0.21
N VAL A 93 -15.79 -6.95 -1.05
CA VAL A 93 -15.35 -7.27 -2.42
C VAL A 93 -14.18 -8.25 -2.39
N GLY A 94 -13.19 -7.99 -1.54
CA GLY A 94 -12.01 -8.84 -1.37
C GLY A 94 -12.36 -10.22 -0.81
N ILE A 95 -13.16 -10.30 0.27
CA ILE A 95 -13.63 -11.59 0.81
C ILE A 95 -14.38 -12.40 -0.25
N LYS A 96 -15.26 -11.75 -0.99
CA LYS A 96 -15.97 -12.43 -2.08
C LYS A 96 -15.01 -12.99 -3.12
N ASP A 97 -13.96 -12.24 -3.43
CA ASP A 97 -12.94 -12.72 -4.34
C ASP A 97 -12.14 -13.90 -3.79
N ASP A 98 -11.73 -13.81 -2.53
CA ASP A 98 -10.97 -14.86 -1.82
C ASP A 98 -11.72 -16.20 -1.74
N ILE A 99 -13.08 -16.15 -1.67
CA ILE A 99 -13.91 -17.37 -1.48
C ILE A 99 -14.41 -17.96 -2.79
N ILE A 100 -14.92 -17.13 -3.70
CA ILE A 100 -15.63 -17.59 -4.91
C ILE A 100 -15.10 -16.98 -6.21
N GLY A 101 -14.12 -16.06 -6.13
CA GLY A 101 -13.66 -15.29 -7.26
C GLY A 101 -14.63 -14.17 -7.68
N THR A 102 -14.10 -13.12 -8.28
CA THR A 102 -14.88 -11.98 -8.76
C THR A 102 -14.39 -11.53 -10.13
N ALA A 103 -15.33 -11.32 -11.06
CA ALA A 103 -14.99 -10.81 -12.38
C ALA A 103 -14.30 -9.42 -12.29
N PRO A 104 -13.25 -9.15 -13.09
CA PRO A 104 -12.49 -7.89 -13.02
C PRO A 104 -13.36 -6.63 -13.13
N MET A 105 -14.41 -6.67 -13.96
CA MET A 105 -15.34 -5.54 -14.13
C MET A 105 -16.11 -5.23 -12.83
N LYS A 106 -16.48 -6.23 -12.03
CA LYS A 106 -17.16 -6.01 -10.75
C LYS A 106 -16.23 -5.38 -9.72
N LYS A 107 -14.93 -5.78 -9.69
CA LYS A 107 -13.90 -5.12 -8.87
C LYS A 107 -13.72 -3.66 -9.31
N LEU A 108 -13.62 -3.40 -10.61
CA LEU A 108 -13.48 -2.04 -11.13
C LEU A 108 -14.66 -1.14 -10.73
N ILE A 109 -15.90 -1.63 -10.83
CA ILE A 109 -17.09 -0.89 -10.39
C ILE A 109 -17.00 -0.53 -8.90
N ALA A 110 -16.57 -1.47 -8.05
CA ALA A 110 -16.38 -1.20 -6.62
C ALA A 110 -15.30 -0.11 -6.40
N HIS A 111 -14.19 -0.17 -7.13
CA HIS A 111 -13.15 0.88 -7.07
C HIS A 111 -13.67 2.25 -7.53
N ILE A 112 -14.51 2.30 -8.56
CA ILE A 112 -15.13 3.56 -9.01
C ILE A 112 -16.06 4.13 -7.92
N ILE A 113 -16.88 3.29 -7.29
CA ILE A 113 -17.75 3.69 -6.17
C ILE A 113 -16.91 4.23 -5.00
N VAL A 114 -15.86 3.53 -4.61
CA VAL A 114 -14.97 3.98 -3.54
C VAL A 114 -14.25 5.27 -3.92
N GLY A 115 -13.73 5.39 -5.14
CA GLY A 115 -13.13 6.62 -5.65
C GLY A 115 -14.11 7.79 -5.63
N PHE A 116 -15.37 7.56 -5.98
CA PHE A 116 -16.43 8.57 -5.89
C PHE A 116 -16.67 9.01 -4.44
N ILE A 117 -16.74 8.08 -3.49
CA ILE A 117 -16.89 8.40 -2.06
C ILE A 117 -15.71 9.25 -1.58
N LEU A 118 -14.47 8.85 -1.91
CA LEU A 118 -13.27 9.58 -1.53
C LEU A 118 -13.27 11.02 -2.06
N VAL A 119 -13.53 11.18 -3.35
CA VAL A 119 -13.41 12.47 -4.02
C VAL A 119 -14.59 13.40 -3.74
N MET A 120 -15.83 12.86 -3.83
CA MET A 120 -17.03 13.70 -3.78
C MET A 120 -17.62 13.83 -2.38
N MET A 121 -17.43 12.82 -1.52
CA MET A 121 -18.05 12.82 -0.19
C MET A 121 -17.03 13.15 0.92
N ALA A 122 -15.82 12.58 0.84
CA ALA A 122 -14.76 12.87 1.80
C ALA A 122 -13.96 14.14 1.43
N ASP A 123 -14.14 14.68 0.22
CA ASP A 123 -13.38 15.82 -0.32
C ASP A 123 -11.86 15.61 -0.28
N MET A 124 -11.45 14.37 -0.50
CA MET A 124 -10.04 14.01 -0.61
C MET A 124 -9.61 14.11 -2.08
N ARG A 125 -8.87 15.17 -2.42
CA ARG A 125 -8.51 15.47 -3.81
C ARG A 125 -7.08 15.95 -3.92
N ILE A 126 -6.35 15.46 -4.94
CA ILE A 126 -5.06 16.01 -5.35
C ILE A 126 -5.35 17.27 -6.16
N THR A 127 -5.02 18.42 -5.57
CA THR A 127 -5.44 19.72 -6.11
C THR A 127 -4.46 20.28 -7.14
N GLY A 128 -3.21 19.80 -7.18
CA GLY A 128 -2.21 20.34 -8.11
C GLY A 128 -0.92 19.54 -8.16
N MET A 129 0.06 20.06 -8.88
CA MET A 129 1.40 19.46 -9.00
C MET A 129 2.37 19.93 -7.91
N HIS A 130 1.97 20.87 -7.05
CA HIS A 130 2.77 21.36 -5.91
C HIS A 130 4.19 21.77 -6.30
N GLY A 131 4.34 22.50 -7.41
CA GLY A 131 5.62 23.01 -7.92
C GLY A 131 6.43 22.03 -8.79
N ILE A 132 5.98 20.80 -8.99
CA ILE A 132 6.59 19.88 -9.96
C ILE A 132 6.40 20.47 -11.37
N PHE A 133 7.47 20.49 -12.15
CA PHE A 133 7.57 21.16 -13.46
C PHE A 133 7.23 22.66 -13.43
N GLY A 134 7.36 23.31 -12.27
CA GLY A 134 6.98 24.70 -12.08
C GLY A 134 5.47 24.97 -12.09
N LEU A 135 4.65 23.92 -11.98
CA LEU A 135 3.20 24.01 -11.96
C LEU A 135 2.70 24.22 -10.53
N GLU A 136 2.38 25.48 -10.19
CA GLU A 136 1.88 25.86 -8.86
C GLU A 136 0.37 26.06 -8.83
N LYS A 137 -0.26 26.27 -10.01
CA LYS A 137 -1.70 26.51 -10.08
C LYS A 137 -2.50 25.23 -9.79
N PRO A 138 -3.58 25.35 -9.03
CA PRO A 138 -4.46 24.21 -8.79
C PRO A 138 -5.13 23.75 -10.10
N PHE A 139 -5.42 22.47 -10.16
CA PHE A 139 -6.20 21.89 -11.26
C PHE A 139 -7.66 22.34 -11.20
N PRO A 140 -8.36 22.40 -12.34
CA PRO A 140 -9.81 22.50 -12.31
C PRO A 140 -10.41 21.26 -11.62
N ASP A 141 -11.55 21.45 -10.95
CA ASP A 141 -12.17 20.42 -10.09
C ASP A 141 -12.34 19.05 -10.76
N TRP A 142 -12.74 19.02 -12.02
CA TRP A 142 -12.91 17.78 -12.77
C TRP A 142 -11.58 17.04 -12.98
N ALA A 143 -10.49 17.76 -13.24
CA ALA A 143 -9.17 17.17 -13.45
C ALA A 143 -8.58 16.66 -12.12
N SER A 144 -8.73 17.43 -11.04
CA SER A 144 -8.40 17.02 -9.68
C SER A 144 -9.14 15.74 -9.29
N ALA A 145 -10.45 15.68 -9.53
CA ALA A 145 -11.27 14.51 -9.24
C ALA A 145 -10.80 13.27 -10.02
N LEU A 146 -10.62 13.39 -11.32
CA LEU A 146 -10.17 12.28 -12.17
C LEU A 146 -8.76 11.80 -11.80
N LEU A 147 -7.83 12.72 -11.55
CA LEU A 147 -6.47 12.38 -11.12
C LEU A 147 -6.49 11.63 -9.79
N THR A 148 -7.27 12.09 -8.83
CA THR A 148 -7.36 11.45 -7.51
C THR A 148 -7.95 10.05 -7.60
N MET A 149 -9.04 9.87 -8.36
CA MET A 149 -9.62 8.55 -8.63
C MET A 149 -8.61 7.62 -9.31
N PHE A 150 -7.87 8.12 -10.29
CA PHE A 150 -6.83 7.38 -10.99
C PHE A 150 -5.72 6.94 -10.02
N VAL A 151 -5.17 7.87 -9.23
CA VAL A 151 -4.11 7.57 -8.24
C VAL A 151 -4.60 6.53 -7.23
N TYR A 152 -5.81 6.70 -6.68
CA TYR A 152 -6.42 5.73 -5.78
C TYR A 152 -6.49 4.33 -6.42
N ILE A 153 -7.05 4.21 -7.64
CA ILE A 153 -7.19 2.92 -8.34
C ILE A 153 -5.82 2.29 -8.59
N VAL A 154 -4.84 3.09 -9.02
CA VAL A 154 -3.47 2.60 -9.28
C VAL A 154 -2.83 2.07 -8.02
N VAL A 155 -2.89 2.80 -6.91
CA VAL A 155 -2.27 2.39 -5.64
C VAL A 155 -2.91 1.12 -5.09
N VAL A 156 -4.25 1.04 -5.06
CA VAL A 156 -4.94 -0.16 -4.56
C VAL A 156 -4.60 -1.39 -5.41
N ASN A 157 -4.63 -1.25 -6.75
CA ASN A 157 -4.27 -2.36 -7.64
C ASN A 157 -2.78 -2.72 -7.53
N ALA A 158 -1.89 -1.75 -7.34
CA ALA A 158 -0.46 -2.00 -7.18
C ALA A 158 -0.18 -2.85 -5.92
N PHE A 159 -0.82 -2.54 -4.78
CA PHE A 159 -0.70 -3.35 -3.57
C PHE A 159 -1.32 -4.75 -3.73
N ASN A 160 -2.41 -4.88 -4.46
CA ASN A 160 -3.00 -6.19 -4.77
C ASN A 160 -2.07 -7.03 -5.68
N LEU A 161 -1.43 -6.42 -6.67
CA LEU A 161 -0.53 -7.13 -7.60
C LEU A 161 0.77 -7.63 -6.94
N ILE A 162 1.27 -6.98 -5.91
CA ILE A 162 2.49 -7.41 -5.20
C ILE A 162 2.24 -8.47 -4.12
N ASP A 163 0.99 -8.83 -3.84
CA ASP A 163 0.61 -9.88 -2.86
C ASP A 163 0.78 -11.31 -3.43
N GLY A 164 1.73 -11.51 -4.31
CA GLY A 164 2.02 -12.82 -4.90
C GLY A 164 3.16 -13.60 -4.24
N VAL A 165 3.84 -13.03 -3.23
CA VAL A 165 4.99 -13.65 -2.54
C VAL A 165 4.89 -13.47 -1.04
N ASP A 166 5.19 -14.55 -0.30
CA ASP A 166 5.19 -14.59 1.16
C ASP A 166 5.91 -13.39 1.79
N GLY A 167 5.19 -12.61 2.58
CA GLY A 167 5.71 -11.45 3.28
C GLY A 167 5.88 -10.19 2.46
N LEU A 168 5.82 -10.23 1.12
CA LEU A 168 6.18 -9.10 0.27
C LEU A 168 5.23 -7.90 0.48
N ALA A 169 3.93 -8.09 0.23
CA ALA A 169 2.94 -7.01 0.35
C ALA A 169 2.83 -6.50 1.79
N ALA A 170 2.85 -7.42 2.77
CA ALA A 170 2.79 -7.06 4.19
C ALA A 170 4.01 -6.23 4.63
N GLY A 171 5.22 -6.59 4.21
CA GLY A 171 6.41 -5.85 4.62
C GLY A 171 6.60 -4.54 3.88
N VAL A 172 6.29 -4.47 2.58
CA VAL A 172 6.27 -3.20 1.85
C VAL A 172 5.22 -2.27 2.44
N GLY A 173 4.02 -2.79 2.74
CA GLY A 173 2.96 -2.05 3.42
C GLY A 173 3.39 -1.56 4.82
N LEU A 174 4.10 -2.38 5.59
CA LEU A 174 4.66 -2.00 6.89
C LEU A 174 5.65 -0.84 6.77
N ILE A 175 6.60 -0.91 5.84
CA ILE A 175 7.59 0.15 5.60
C ILE A 175 6.86 1.44 5.19
N SER A 176 5.91 1.34 4.24
CA SER A 176 5.14 2.49 3.77
C SER A 176 4.31 3.12 4.89
N ALA A 177 3.53 2.33 5.62
CA ALA A 177 2.67 2.81 6.70
C ALA A 177 3.49 3.45 7.83
N THR A 178 4.62 2.83 8.22
CA THR A 178 5.50 3.39 9.25
C THR A 178 6.06 4.74 8.82
N THR A 179 6.49 4.87 7.57
CA THR A 179 7.02 6.13 7.04
C THR A 179 5.94 7.22 6.98
N PHE A 180 4.74 6.91 6.49
CA PHE A 180 3.59 7.83 6.54
C PHE A 180 3.28 8.24 7.98
N GLY A 181 3.26 7.28 8.91
CA GLY A 181 2.97 7.51 10.33
C GLY A 181 3.92 8.53 10.95
N PHE A 182 5.22 8.42 10.70
CA PHE A 182 6.21 9.38 11.18
C PHE A 182 6.06 10.76 10.52
N LEU A 183 5.84 10.84 9.22
CA LEU A 183 5.67 12.12 8.52
C LEU A 183 4.44 12.89 9.03
N PHE A 184 3.30 12.21 9.16
CA PHE A 184 2.10 12.81 9.75
C PHE A 184 2.28 13.19 11.22
N TYR A 185 3.00 12.38 11.97
CA TYR A 185 3.31 12.68 13.37
C TYR A 185 4.12 13.99 13.49
N ILE A 186 5.18 14.13 12.67
CA ILE A 186 6.03 15.33 12.65
C ILE A 186 5.22 16.56 12.20
N ALA A 187 4.28 16.38 11.27
CA ALA A 187 3.39 17.45 10.80
C ALA A 187 2.27 17.81 11.80
N GLY A 188 2.12 17.07 12.92
CA GLY A 188 1.03 17.28 13.88
C GLY A 188 -0.34 16.73 13.42
N ASP A 189 -0.39 16.02 12.29
CA ASP A 189 -1.61 15.31 11.86
C ASP A 189 -1.70 13.95 12.56
N TYR A 190 -2.06 14.00 13.83
CA TYR A 190 -2.10 12.82 14.70
C TYR A 190 -3.15 11.80 14.29
N SER A 191 -4.20 12.20 13.58
CA SER A 191 -5.27 11.31 13.11
C SER A 191 -4.77 10.36 12.02
N HIS A 192 -4.13 10.90 10.97
CA HIS A 192 -3.54 10.08 9.91
C HIS A 192 -2.30 9.34 10.40
N SER A 193 -1.53 9.92 11.33
CA SER A 193 -0.45 9.24 12.03
C SER A 193 -0.94 7.99 12.76
N LEU A 194 -2.04 8.11 13.53
CA LEU A 194 -2.65 6.99 14.25
C LEU A 194 -3.07 5.87 13.29
N LEU A 195 -3.80 6.21 12.21
CA LEU A 195 -4.21 5.24 11.20
C LEU A 195 -3.01 4.49 10.60
N ALA A 196 -1.95 5.21 10.27
CA ALA A 196 -0.73 4.66 9.70
C ALA A 196 -0.01 3.72 10.68
N PHE A 197 0.11 4.09 11.96
CA PHE A 197 0.72 3.22 12.97
C PHE A 197 -0.15 2.01 13.32
N ILE A 198 -1.47 2.11 13.31
CA ILE A 198 -2.38 0.97 13.45
C ILE A 198 -2.18 -0.01 12.29
N LEU A 199 -2.12 0.48 11.05
CA LEU A 199 -1.81 -0.35 9.88
C LEU A 199 -0.43 -1.02 10.05
N SER A 200 0.59 -0.27 10.48
CA SER A 200 1.93 -0.81 10.73
C SER A 200 1.93 -1.93 11.77
N GLY A 201 1.24 -1.73 12.90
CA GLY A 201 1.12 -2.74 13.96
C GLY A 201 0.43 -4.01 13.47
N SER A 202 -0.68 -3.87 12.73
CA SER A 202 -1.39 -5.01 12.18
C SER A 202 -0.54 -5.79 11.17
N LEU A 203 0.19 -5.11 10.30
CA LEU A 203 1.06 -5.74 9.30
C LEU A 203 2.29 -6.41 9.94
N LEU A 204 2.87 -5.80 10.97
CA LEU A 204 3.96 -6.43 11.72
C LEU A 204 3.46 -7.72 12.40
N GLY A 205 2.31 -7.70 13.07
CA GLY A 205 1.70 -8.90 13.65
C GLY A 205 1.39 -9.97 12.61
N PHE A 206 0.92 -9.57 11.43
CA PHE A 206 0.62 -10.48 10.34
C PHE A 206 1.86 -11.13 9.75
N LEU A 207 2.97 -10.42 9.62
CA LEU A 207 4.25 -10.93 9.12
C LEU A 207 4.77 -12.14 9.91
N PHE A 208 4.49 -12.29 11.22
CA PHE A 208 4.85 -13.48 11.98
C PHE A 208 4.23 -14.77 11.42
N PHE A 209 3.15 -14.67 10.66
CA PHE A 209 2.44 -15.79 10.08
C PHE A 209 2.54 -15.85 8.54
N ASN A 210 2.76 -14.70 7.91
CA ASN A 210 2.84 -14.57 6.46
C ASN A 210 4.27 -14.58 5.91
N PHE A 211 5.29 -14.32 6.78
CA PHE A 211 6.69 -14.44 6.35
C PHE A 211 7.05 -15.90 6.10
N MET A 212 7.96 -16.10 5.18
CA MET A 212 8.31 -17.38 4.58
C MET A 212 8.84 -18.44 5.58
N PRO A 213 8.34 -19.67 5.55
CA PRO A 213 7.20 -20.15 4.75
C PRO A 213 5.86 -19.71 5.34
N ALA A 214 5.00 -19.10 4.52
CA ALA A 214 3.73 -18.56 4.99
C ALA A 214 2.80 -19.65 5.54
N ARG A 215 2.14 -19.34 6.65
CA ARG A 215 1.11 -20.15 7.30
C ARG A 215 -0.30 -19.66 6.98
N ILE A 216 -0.40 -18.42 6.45
CA ILE A 216 -1.63 -17.78 6.00
C ILE A 216 -1.26 -16.75 4.91
N PHE A 217 -2.04 -16.68 3.84
CA PHE A 217 -1.95 -15.64 2.83
C PHE A 217 -2.87 -14.47 3.16
N MET A 218 -2.51 -13.30 2.66
CA MET A 218 -3.24 -12.07 2.89
C MET A 218 -4.59 -12.07 2.18
N GLY A 219 -4.60 -12.48 0.91
CA GLY A 219 -5.75 -12.46 0.02
C GLY A 219 -6.17 -11.07 -0.42
N ASP A 220 -7.16 -11.01 -1.29
CA ASP A 220 -7.69 -9.76 -1.83
C ASP A 220 -8.36 -8.89 -0.75
N SER A 221 -9.01 -9.51 0.23
CA SER A 221 -9.58 -8.80 1.39
C SER A 221 -8.53 -7.99 2.17
N GLY A 222 -7.30 -8.50 2.27
CA GLY A 222 -6.19 -7.82 2.93
C GLY A 222 -5.51 -6.80 2.03
N SER A 223 -5.10 -7.21 0.83
CA SER A 223 -4.34 -6.35 -0.08
C SER A 223 -5.13 -5.13 -0.55
N LEU A 224 -6.45 -5.26 -0.81
CA LEU A 224 -7.33 -4.14 -1.13
C LEU A 224 -7.51 -3.19 0.06
N THR A 225 -7.65 -3.73 1.27
CA THR A 225 -7.73 -2.93 2.50
C THR A 225 -6.46 -2.09 2.73
N ILE A 226 -5.29 -2.73 2.62
CA ILE A 226 -4.00 -2.07 2.76
C ILE A 226 -3.81 -1.01 1.68
N GLY A 227 -4.06 -1.37 0.42
CA GLY A 227 -3.95 -0.45 -0.71
C GLY A 227 -4.85 0.78 -0.55
N ALA A 228 -6.07 0.61 -0.04
CA ALA A 228 -7.00 1.72 0.23
C ALA A 228 -6.46 2.67 1.31
N ILE A 229 -5.99 2.14 2.43
CA ILE A 229 -5.43 2.97 3.52
C ILE A 229 -4.18 3.70 3.03
N ILE A 230 -3.26 3.00 2.35
CA ILE A 230 -2.05 3.61 1.80
C ILE A 230 -2.39 4.69 0.77
N SER A 231 -3.42 4.49 -0.08
CA SER A 231 -3.84 5.52 -1.04
C SER A 231 -4.39 6.77 -0.35
N VAL A 232 -5.19 6.60 0.71
CA VAL A 232 -5.70 7.72 1.52
C VAL A 232 -4.54 8.47 2.18
N LEU A 233 -3.59 7.76 2.80
CA LEU A 233 -2.41 8.37 3.42
C LEU A 233 -1.55 9.10 2.37
N ALA A 234 -1.38 8.53 1.17
CA ALA A 234 -0.63 9.16 0.10
C ALA A 234 -1.29 10.45 -0.41
N ILE A 235 -2.61 10.43 -0.67
CA ILE A 235 -3.37 11.61 -1.09
C ILE A 235 -3.29 12.71 -0.02
N ARG A 236 -3.45 12.34 1.26
CA ARG A 236 -3.33 13.28 2.37
C ARG A 236 -1.94 13.85 2.53
N LEU A 237 -0.89 13.05 2.33
CA LEU A 237 0.49 13.56 2.36
C LEU A 237 0.77 14.52 1.21
N ILE A 238 0.28 14.23 -0.02
CA ILE A 238 0.43 15.12 -1.18
C ILE A 238 -0.18 16.49 -0.89
N GLU A 239 -1.34 16.53 -0.24
CA GLU A 239 -2.08 17.75 0.09
C GLU A 239 -1.73 18.34 1.47
N LEU A 240 -0.72 17.79 2.15
CA LEU A 240 -0.32 18.29 3.44
C LEU A 240 0.23 19.72 3.31
N ASP A 241 -0.31 20.63 4.13
CA ASP A 241 0.24 21.98 4.21
C ASP A 241 1.69 21.92 4.74
N LYS A 242 2.64 22.30 3.88
CA LYS A 242 4.06 22.29 4.22
C LYS A 242 4.42 23.14 5.43
N HIS A 243 3.59 24.15 5.78
CA HIS A 243 3.80 24.98 6.97
C HIS A 243 3.57 24.21 8.28
N LEU A 244 2.89 23.06 8.23
CA LEU A 244 2.75 22.16 9.38
C LEU A 244 4.05 21.36 9.66
N MET A 245 4.93 21.27 8.68
CA MET A 245 6.22 20.60 8.85
C MET A 245 7.21 21.51 9.59
N PRO A 246 8.19 20.94 10.34
CA PRO A 246 9.31 21.68 10.89
C PRO A 246 9.97 22.54 9.82
N GLN A 247 10.50 23.71 10.21
CA GLN A 247 11.03 24.69 9.28
C GLN A 247 12.09 24.14 8.32
N ASP A 248 12.95 23.26 8.80
CA ASP A 248 13.99 22.58 8.04
C ASP A 248 13.44 21.48 7.09
N MET A 249 12.18 21.07 7.22
CA MET A 249 11.52 20.10 6.35
C MET A 249 10.45 20.70 5.41
N GLN A 250 10.19 21.99 5.47
CA GLN A 250 9.16 22.65 4.65
C GLN A 250 9.45 22.65 3.13
N SER A 251 10.70 22.47 2.74
CA SER A 251 11.11 22.35 1.34
C SER A 251 10.93 20.94 0.76
N LEU A 252 10.58 19.94 1.58
CA LEU A 252 10.34 18.58 1.12
C LEU A 252 9.13 18.54 0.18
N SER A 253 9.32 17.96 -1.00
CA SER A 253 8.22 17.77 -1.96
C SER A 253 7.34 16.57 -1.51
N MET A 254 6.17 16.86 -0.95
CA MET A 254 5.25 15.83 -0.46
C MET A 254 4.77 14.87 -1.55
N PRO A 255 4.45 15.32 -2.80
CA PRO A 255 4.14 14.38 -3.88
C PRO A 255 5.30 13.43 -4.21
N VAL A 256 6.54 13.92 -4.25
CA VAL A 256 7.72 13.08 -4.52
C VAL A 256 7.93 12.10 -3.36
N MET A 257 7.75 12.55 -2.13
CA MET A 257 7.88 11.70 -0.95
C MET A 257 6.81 10.59 -0.93
N ALA A 258 5.55 10.92 -1.25
CA ALA A 258 4.49 9.92 -1.38
C ALA A 258 4.82 8.85 -2.43
N MET A 259 5.34 9.26 -3.60
CA MET A 259 5.80 8.31 -4.63
C MET A 259 6.98 7.46 -4.17
N ALA A 260 7.95 8.04 -3.47
CA ALA A 260 9.11 7.34 -2.92
C ALA A 260 8.71 6.26 -1.88
N ILE A 261 7.73 6.56 -1.02
CA ILE A 261 7.20 5.61 -0.04
C ILE A 261 6.56 4.39 -0.70
N MET A 262 5.88 4.59 -1.83
CA MET A 262 5.18 3.54 -2.58
C MET A 262 5.98 3.04 -3.79
N VAL A 263 7.30 3.22 -3.80
CA VAL A 263 8.13 3.03 -5.00
C VAL A 263 7.99 1.63 -5.60
N TYR A 264 8.09 0.57 -4.80
CA TYR A 264 8.08 -0.80 -5.34
C TYR A 264 6.73 -1.16 -5.98
N PRO A 265 5.56 -1.03 -5.31
CA PRO A 265 4.29 -1.31 -5.97
C PRO A 265 4.06 -0.46 -7.22
N LEU A 266 4.44 0.83 -7.21
CA LEU A 266 4.25 1.70 -8.37
C LEU A 266 5.16 1.31 -9.54
N VAL A 267 6.44 1.06 -9.29
CA VAL A 267 7.41 0.72 -10.34
C VAL A 267 7.13 -0.66 -10.93
N ASP A 268 6.78 -1.65 -10.10
CA ASP A 268 6.44 -3.00 -10.59
C ASP A 268 5.17 -2.97 -11.45
N THR A 269 4.14 -2.24 -11.01
CA THR A 269 2.89 -2.05 -11.76
C THR A 269 3.13 -1.30 -13.07
N LEU A 270 3.81 -0.15 -13.04
CA LEU A 270 4.12 0.63 -14.23
C LEU A 270 4.85 -0.20 -15.28
N ARG A 271 5.85 -0.96 -14.85
CA ARG A 271 6.60 -1.85 -15.71
C ARG A 271 5.70 -2.90 -16.39
N VAL A 272 4.83 -3.56 -15.62
CA VAL A 272 3.92 -4.58 -16.17
C VAL A 272 3.00 -3.94 -17.22
N PHE A 273 2.46 -2.75 -16.95
CA PHE A 273 1.64 -2.01 -17.91
C PHE A 273 2.40 -1.65 -19.19
N ILE A 274 3.63 -1.14 -19.06
CA ILE A 274 4.48 -0.78 -20.21
C ILE A 274 4.75 -2.02 -21.06
N VAL A 275 5.20 -3.13 -20.46
CA VAL A 275 5.53 -4.36 -21.20
C VAL A 275 4.29 -4.90 -21.93
N ARG A 276 3.12 -4.90 -21.30
CA ARG A 276 1.86 -5.33 -21.92
C ARG A 276 1.44 -4.44 -23.07
N ALA A 277 1.52 -3.12 -22.90
CA ALA A 277 1.21 -2.17 -23.95
C ALA A 277 2.07 -2.40 -25.20
N PHE A 278 3.38 -2.64 -25.03
CA PHE A 278 4.27 -2.97 -26.15
C PHE A 278 3.95 -4.30 -26.86
N HIS A 279 3.34 -5.27 -26.15
CA HIS A 279 2.93 -6.54 -26.72
C HIS A 279 1.46 -6.57 -27.19
N GLY A 280 0.74 -5.44 -27.16
CA GLY A 280 -0.66 -5.36 -27.54
C GLY A 280 -1.60 -6.17 -26.64
N GLN A 281 -1.18 -6.47 -25.41
CA GLN A 281 -1.96 -7.27 -24.45
C GLN A 281 -2.80 -6.36 -23.55
N SER A 282 -3.95 -6.88 -23.09
CA SER A 282 -4.78 -6.15 -22.15
C SER A 282 -4.02 -5.91 -20.83
N PRO A 283 -4.09 -4.71 -20.23
CA PRO A 283 -3.50 -4.40 -18.94
C PRO A 283 -3.97 -5.32 -17.79
N PHE A 284 -5.13 -5.96 -17.94
CA PHE A 284 -5.81 -6.77 -16.93
C PHE A 284 -5.55 -8.29 -17.04
N THR A 285 -4.70 -8.74 -17.98
CA THR A 285 -4.33 -10.16 -18.07
C THR A 285 -3.37 -10.54 -16.95
N ALA A 286 -3.47 -11.77 -16.43
CA ALA A 286 -2.52 -12.28 -15.43
C ALA A 286 -1.12 -12.40 -16.05
N ASP A 287 -0.06 -11.96 -15.35
CA ASP A 287 1.32 -11.98 -15.82
C ASP A 287 2.26 -12.64 -14.80
N LYS A 288 3.27 -13.36 -15.31
CA LYS A 288 4.36 -13.94 -14.52
C LYS A 288 5.65 -13.10 -14.55
N ASN A 289 5.57 -11.86 -15.03
CA ASN A 289 6.75 -11.00 -15.29
C ASN A 289 7.00 -9.93 -14.20
N HIS A 290 6.49 -10.09 -12.98
CA HIS A 290 6.78 -9.18 -11.87
C HIS A 290 8.28 -9.16 -11.50
N LEU A 291 8.79 -8.06 -10.95
CA LEU A 291 10.20 -7.89 -10.58
C LEU A 291 10.68 -8.99 -9.64
N HIS A 292 9.86 -9.42 -8.68
CA HIS A 292 10.21 -10.50 -7.75
C HIS A 292 10.48 -11.83 -8.47
N HIS A 293 9.69 -12.18 -9.51
CA HIS A 293 9.96 -13.39 -10.33
C HIS A 293 11.29 -13.28 -11.06
N ARG A 294 11.65 -12.07 -11.49
CA ARG A 294 12.93 -11.87 -12.17
C ARG A 294 14.10 -12.01 -11.21
N ILE A 295 14.01 -11.50 -9.99
CA ILE A 295 15.04 -11.65 -8.95
C ILE A 295 15.25 -13.14 -8.64
N LEU A 296 14.17 -13.92 -8.50
CA LEU A 296 14.23 -15.37 -8.31
C LEU A 296 15.00 -16.09 -9.42
N ARG A 297 14.84 -15.66 -10.69
CA ARG A 297 15.59 -16.22 -11.83
C ARG A 297 17.10 -15.95 -11.78
N PHE A 298 17.57 -15.02 -10.96
CA PHE A 298 19.01 -14.80 -10.70
C PHE A 298 19.58 -15.73 -9.61
N GLY A 299 18.77 -16.68 -9.11
CA GLY A 299 19.19 -17.65 -8.09
C GLY A 299 19.04 -17.17 -6.64
N PHE A 300 18.40 -16.00 -6.43
CA PHE A 300 18.02 -15.58 -5.08
C PHE A 300 16.89 -16.48 -4.57
N ASN A 301 16.94 -16.83 -3.28
CA ASN A 301 15.80 -17.48 -2.66
C ASN A 301 14.70 -16.43 -2.35
N HIS A 302 13.50 -16.90 -2.00
CA HIS A 302 12.36 -16.02 -1.76
C HIS A 302 12.65 -14.99 -0.63
N ALA A 303 13.24 -15.40 0.50
CA ALA A 303 13.55 -14.49 1.60
C ALA A 303 14.54 -13.40 1.17
N GLN A 304 15.60 -13.77 0.44
CA GLN A 304 16.56 -12.82 -0.12
C GLN A 304 15.89 -11.83 -1.09
N THR A 305 14.96 -12.33 -1.91
CA THR A 305 14.19 -11.49 -2.85
C THR A 305 13.37 -10.44 -2.09
N VAL A 306 12.66 -10.86 -1.05
CA VAL A 306 11.83 -9.97 -0.23
C VAL A 306 12.69 -8.94 0.51
N PHE A 307 13.80 -9.36 1.14
CA PHE A 307 14.72 -8.43 1.82
C PHE A 307 15.36 -7.43 0.85
N LEU A 308 15.73 -7.86 -0.36
CA LEU A 308 16.26 -6.96 -1.39
C LEU A 308 15.26 -5.88 -1.78
N ILE A 309 13.97 -6.27 -1.91
CA ILE A 309 12.89 -5.32 -2.21
C ILE A 309 12.64 -4.35 -1.03
N TYR A 310 12.66 -4.84 0.21
CA TYR A 310 12.56 -3.98 1.39
C TYR A 310 13.71 -2.97 1.44
N PHE A 311 14.94 -3.42 1.22
CA PHE A 311 16.11 -2.56 1.16
C PHE A 311 15.98 -1.50 0.06
N TYR A 312 15.52 -1.91 -1.15
CA TYR A 312 15.25 -0.98 -2.24
C TYR A 312 14.22 0.10 -1.83
N ASN A 313 13.11 -0.27 -1.19
CA ASN A 313 12.14 0.72 -0.70
C ASN A 313 12.77 1.71 0.29
N ILE A 314 13.52 1.20 1.27
CA ILE A 314 14.17 2.03 2.31
C ILE A 314 15.17 3.00 1.65
N VAL A 315 15.95 2.52 0.69
CA VAL A 315 16.91 3.37 -0.05
C VAL A 315 16.20 4.50 -0.80
N VAL A 316 15.10 4.20 -1.52
CA VAL A 316 14.39 5.24 -2.28
C VAL A 316 13.67 6.22 -1.34
N ILE A 317 13.13 5.76 -0.21
CA ILE A 317 12.60 6.64 0.84
C ILE A 317 13.70 7.58 1.36
N GLY A 318 14.89 7.03 1.65
CA GLY A 318 16.05 7.83 2.08
C GLY A 318 16.48 8.85 1.04
N VAL A 319 16.46 8.48 -0.24
CA VAL A 319 16.70 9.44 -1.35
C VAL A 319 15.63 10.51 -1.39
N GLY A 320 14.33 10.14 -1.20
CA GLY A 320 13.23 11.10 -1.10
C GLY A 320 13.48 12.15 -0.01
N LEU A 321 13.89 11.71 1.18
CA LEU A 321 14.27 12.62 2.27
C LEU A 321 15.51 13.47 1.94
N PHE A 322 16.50 12.88 1.28
CA PHE A 322 17.70 13.63 0.83
C PHE A 322 17.36 14.74 -0.17
N THR A 323 16.27 14.60 -0.94
CA THR A 323 15.86 15.64 -1.90
C THR A 323 15.30 16.91 -1.26
N LEU A 324 15.24 17.00 0.05
CA LEU A 324 14.86 18.18 0.81
C LEU A 324 15.56 19.47 0.34
N TRP A 325 16.79 19.37 -0.16
CA TRP A 325 17.62 20.51 -0.59
C TRP A 325 17.37 20.92 -2.05
N PHE A 326 16.44 20.26 -2.76
CA PHE A 326 16.23 20.47 -4.18
C PHE A 326 14.80 20.95 -4.46
N ASN A 327 14.61 21.64 -5.59
CA ASN A 327 13.27 21.98 -6.05
C ASN A 327 12.46 20.72 -6.40
N PRO A 328 11.10 20.78 -6.38
CA PRO A 328 10.26 19.60 -6.57
C PRO A 328 10.51 18.82 -7.87
N THR A 329 10.86 19.51 -8.95
CA THR A 329 11.15 18.87 -10.25
C THR A 329 12.45 18.06 -10.20
N LEU A 330 13.51 18.64 -9.64
CA LEU A 330 14.79 17.95 -9.50
C LEU A 330 14.69 16.79 -8.50
N ALA A 331 13.94 16.99 -7.41
CA ALA A 331 13.62 15.93 -6.46
C ALA A 331 12.94 14.74 -7.16
N LEU A 332 11.94 15.01 -8.01
CA LEU A 332 11.28 13.97 -8.81
C LEU A 332 12.27 13.24 -9.74
N ILE A 333 13.11 13.98 -10.47
CA ILE A 333 14.08 13.40 -11.41
C ILE A 333 15.08 12.51 -10.67
N ILE A 334 15.61 12.94 -9.52
CA ILE A 334 16.54 12.16 -8.70
C ILE A 334 15.87 10.88 -8.19
N CYS A 335 14.69 11.02 -7.56
CA CYS A 335 13.95 9.87 -7.03
C CYS A 335 13.55 8.88 -8.14
N ALA A 336 13.04 9.38 -9.27
CA ALA A 336 12.68 8.53 -10.41
C ALA A 336 13.91 7.84 -11.02
N GLY A 337 15.04 8.53 -11.13
CA GLY A 337 16.29 7.97 -11.61
C GLY A 337 16.76 6.79 -10.75
N VAL A 338 16.77 6.95 -9.42
CA VAL A 338 17.14 5.89 -8.50
C VAL A 338 16.09 4.76 -8.51
N ALA A 339 14.81 5.11 -8.50
CA ALA A 339 13.71 4.13 -8.55
C ALA A 339 13.76 3.26 -9.81
N LEU A 340 14.02 3.84 -10.96
CA LEU A 340 14.08 3.11 -12.24
C LEU A 340 15.41 2.41 -12.47
N SER A 341 16.50 2.80 -11.80
CA SER A 341 17.81 2.15 -11.94
C SER A 341 17.76 0.69 -11.53
N PHE A 342 17.06 0.34 -10.45
CA PHE A 342 16.98 -1.04 -9.96
C PHE A 342 16.32 -1.99 -10.98
N PRO A 343 15.09 -1.76 -11.49
CA PRO A 343 14.51 -2.60 -12.52
C PRO A 343 15.35 -2.59 -13.81
N LEU A 344 15.93 -1.46 -14.20
CA LEU A 344 16.78 -1.37 -15.38
C LEU A 344 18.01 -2.29 -15.27
N ILE A 345 18.71 -2.25 -14.15
CA ILE A 345 19.86 -3.14 -13.88
C ILE A 345 19.43 -4.61 -13.98
N LEU A 346 18.31 -4.98 -13.34
CA LEU A 346 17.77 -6.33 -13.43
C LEU A 346 17.43 -6.74 -14.88
N PHE A 347 17.10 -5.79 -15.76
CA PHE A 347 16.81 -6.04 -17.17
C PHE A 347 18.06 -6.22 -18.03
N LEU A 348 19.10 -5.45 -17.78
CA LEU A 348 20.35 -5.47 -18.54
C LEU A 348 21.18 -6.72 -18.24
N ILE A 349 21.10 -7.23 -17.02
CA ILE A 349 21.80 -8.47 -16.64
C ILE A 349 20.98 -9.66 -17.11
N LYS A 350 21.58 -10.57 -17.86
CA LYS A 350 20.95 -11.85 -18.24
C LYS A 350 20.99 -12.81 -17.06
N PRO A 351 19.87 -13.48 -16.72
CA PRO A 351 19.91 -14.57 -15.74
C PRO A 351 20.89 -15.66 -16.18
N ARG A 352 21.55 -16.27 -15.22
CA ARG A 352 22.40 -17.46 -15.50
C ARG A 352 21.48 -18.51 -16.13
N LYS A 353 21.84 -18.97 -17.32
CA LYS A 353 21.24 -20.19 -17.91
C LYS A 353 21.78 -21.36 -17.11
N ASP A 354 20.92 -22.04 -16.37
CA ASP A 354 21.21 -23.38 -15.85
C ASP A 354 21.27 -24.38 -17.00
#